data_70926d48c7e1e57794567d5a0fed6c20
#
_entry.id   70926d48c7e1e57794567d5a0fed6c20
#
_cell.length_a   1.000
_cell.length_b   1.000
_cell.length_c   1.000
_cell.angle_alpha   90.00
_cell.angle_beta   90.00
_cell.angle_gamma   90.00
#
_symmetry.space_group_name_H-M   'P 1'
#
loop_
_entity.id
_entity.type
_entity.pdbx_description
1 polymer ?
#
loop_
_entity_poly.entity_id
_entity_poly.type
_entity_poly.pdbx_seq_one_letter_code
_entity_poly.pdbx_strand_id
1 'polypeptide(L)'
;MNASIQEYLKNLRLKYIMSTNTKKKLVWAIRIIVAAVFILSAVGKLSIDSLLDKPLFALQNFERNFLVNGIGMGYDMAKILSRLLIGLEFSLAVLILLPFSLKKVVFPALIGLLGVFSIHLFIQTIGGESSNCGCFGELIPMTPLQALIKNLITIGILILPLTILKDGLVEKKKFSIVVYLNLSVWILMFVFLPFGASSTAVTEEKEQ
;
A
#
# COMPACT_ATOMS: atom_id res chain seq x y z
N MET A 1 -6.20 52.52 15.38
CA MET A 1 -6.37 51.11 15.04
C MET A 1 -6.59 50.36 16.33
N ASN A 2 -7.82 49.87 16.56
CA ASN A 2 -8.31 49.42 17.89
C ASN A 2 -7.49 48.25 18.45
N ALA A 3 -7.15 48.33 19.76
CA ALA A 3 -6.47 47.27 20.52
C ALA A 3 -7.14 45.87 20.34
N SER A 4 -8.47 45.85 20.25
CA SER A 4 -9.28 44.66 20.01
C SER A 4 -8.98 43.96 18.66
N ILE A 5 -8.66 44.72 17.59
CA ILE A 5 -8.29 44.18 16.27
C ILE A 5 -6.88 43.56 16.33
N GLN A 6 -5.96 44.21 17.04
CA GLN A 6 -4.60 43.68 17.22
C GLN A 6 -4.59 42.38 18.03
N GLU A 7 -5.41 42.28 19.04
CA GLU A 7 -5.56 41.07 19.85
C GLU A 7 -6.24 39.94 19.07
N TYR A 8 -7.25 40.23 18.28
CA TYR A 8 -7.89 39.29 17.36
C TYR A 8 -6.90 38.73 16.31
N LEU A 9 -6.11 39.61 15.67
CA LEU A 9 -5.07 39.23 14.71
C LEU A 9 -3.96 38.40 15.36
N LYS A 10 -3.55 38.74 16.61
CA LYS A 10 -2.59 37.96 17.39
C LYS A 10 -3.11 36.55 17.69
N ASN A 11 -4.37 36.42 18.10
CA ASN A 11 -5.02 35.14 18.37
C ASN A 11 -5.19 34.29 17.08
N LEU A 12 -5.55 34.90 15.96
CA LEU A 12 -5.58 34.23 14.66
C LEU A 12 -4.19 33.75 14.24
N ARG A 13 -3.14 34.57 14.44
CA ARG A 13 -1.75 34.21 14.13
C ARG A 13 -1.24 33.08 15.01
N LEU A 14 -1.53 33.10 16.32
CA LEU A 14 -1.20 32.04 17.26
C LEU A 14 -1.94 30.72 16.90
N LYS A 15 -3.24 30.80 16.60
CA LYS A 15 -4.03 29.66 16.13
C LYS A 15 -3.50 29.09 14.82
N TYR A 16 -3.02 29.95 13.91
CA TYR A 16 -2.40 29.54 12.66
C TYR A 16 -1.04 28.86 12.88
N ILE A 17 -0.18 29.38 13.76
CA ILE A 17 1.15 28.84 14.09
C ILE A 17 1.03 27.52 14.86
N MET A 18 0.16 27.42 15.86
CA MET A 18 -0.15 26.16 16.53
C MET A 18 -0.70 25.11 15.56
N SER A 19 -1.54 25.54 14.61
CA SER A 19 -2.07 24.72 13.54
C SER A 19 -0.97 24.13 12.63
N THR A 20 0.14 24.82 12.35
CA THR A 20 1.20 24.31 11.46
C THR A 20 2.00 23.16 12.08
N ASN A 21 2.33 23.23 13.36
CA ASN A 21 3.04 22.16 14.06
C ASN A 21 2.16 20.91 14.24
N THR A 22 0.88 21.11 14.57
CA THR A 22 -0.09 20.02 14.68
C THR A 22 -0.32 19.35 13.32
N LYS A 23 -0.42 20.13 12.24
CA LYS A 23 -0.53 19.62 10.88
C LYS A 23 0.68 18.77 10.46
N LYS A 24 1.91 19.21 10.79
CA LYS A 24 3.12 18.42 10.52
C LYS A 24 3.12 17.11 11.28
N LYS A 25 2.77 17.11 12.57
CA LYS A 25 2.67 15.89 13.39
C LYS A 25 1.60 14.93 12.83
N LEU A 26 0.44 15.46 12.46
CA LEU A 26 -0.63 14.65 11.84
C LEU A 26 -0.20 14.00 10.54
N VAL A 27 0.44 14.76 9.65
CA VAL A 27 0.96 14.21 8.37
C VAL A 27 2.00 13.11 8.64
N TRP A 28 2.88 13.29 9.62
CA TRP A 28 3.86 12.26 9.99
C TRP A 28 3.19 11.01 10.56
N ALA A 29 2.20 11.17 11.43
CA ALA A 29 1.44 10.05 11.98
C ALA A 29 0.74 9.25 10.86
N ILE A 30 0.08 9.94 9.92
CA ILE A 30 -0.55 9.31 8.75
C ILE A 30 0.48 8.53 7.92
N ARG A 31 1.65 9.12 7.65
CA ARG A 31 2.72 8.46 6.88
C ARG A 31 3.20 7.19 7.55
N ILE A 32 3.40 7.20 8.86
CA ILE A 32 3.83 6.03 9.65
C ILE A 32 2.75 4.94 9.62
N ILE A 33 1.49 5.31 9.86
CA ILE A 33 0.37 4.35 9.86
C ILE A 33 0.22 3.70 8.48
N VAL A 34 0.20 4.50 7.42
CA VAL A 34 0.05 3.96 6.06
C VAL A 34 1.26 3.12 5.66
N ALA A 35 2.48 3.53 6.00
CA ALA A 35 3.68 2.72 5.76
C ALA A 35 3.57 1.35 6.46
N ALA A 36 3.15 1.34 7.73
CA ALA A 36 2.97 0.09 8.48
C ALA A 36 1.91 -0.82 7.83
N VAL A 37 0.78 -0.28 7.39
CA VAL A 37 -0.26 -1.04 6.68
C VAL A 37 0.27 -1.65 5.40
N PHE A 38 1.04 -0.91 4.60
CA PHE A 38 1.61 -1.42 3.35
C PHE A 38 2.73 -2.44 3.58
N ILE A 39 3.58 -2.24 4.59
CA ILE A 39 4.59 -3.24 4.99
C ILE A 39 3.91 -4.53 5.44
N LEU A 40 2.90 -4.45 6.31
CA LEU A 40 2.14 -5.63 6.75
C LEU A 40 1.45 -6.34 5.59
N SER A 41 0.91 -5.59 4.61
CA SER A 41 0.30 -6.16 3.41
C SER A 41 1.33 -6.92 2.56
N ALA A 42 2.49 -6.32 2.31
CA ALA A 42 3.56 -6.93 1.53
C ALA A 42 4.18 -8.14 2.23
N VAL A 43 4.49 -8.03 3.53
CA VAL A 43 5.04 -9.14 4.35
C VAL A 43 4.02 -10.27 4.45
N GLY A 44 2.74 -9.97 4.62
CA GLY A 44 1.68 -10.98 4.68
C GLY A 44 1.58 -11.81 3.41
N LYS A 45 1.75 -11.19 2.23
CA LYS A 45 1.78 -11.92 0.94
C LYS A 45 3.05 -12.73 0.73
N LEU A 46 4.18 -12.31 1.32
CA LEU A 46 5.43 -13.08 1.24
C LEU A 46 5.44 -14.30 2.16
N SER A 47 4.54 -14.37 3.13
CA SER A 47 4.46 -15.26 4.27
C SER A 47 5.81 -15.64 4.90
N ILE A 48 5.93 -15.30 6.17
CA ILE A 48 7.05 -15.71 7.03
C ILE A 48 6.99 -17.23 7.33
N ASP A 49 6.00 -17.94 6.81
CA ASP A 49 5.88 -19.41 6.87
C ASP A 49 7.00 -20.18 6.17
N SER A 50 7.94 -19.46 5.52
CA SER A 50 9.21 -20.05 5.10
C SER A 50 10.04 -20.63 6.26
N LEU A 51 9.70 -20.27 7.52
CA LEU A 51 10.25 -20.88 8.74
C LEU A 51 9.49 -22.16 9.16
N LEU A 52 8.36 -22.51 8.54
CA LEU A 52 7.44 -23.60 8.91
C LEU A 52 7.15 -24.56 7.74
N ASP A 53 8.15 -24.99 6.98
CA ASP A 53 8.06 -26.01 5.93
C ASP A 53 7.14 -25.78 4.71
N LYS A 54 6.48 -24.63 4.58
CA LYS A 54 5.69 -24.30 3.39
C LYS A 54 6.11 -22.97 2.78
N PRO A 55 7.21 -22.93 2.01
CA PRO A 55 7.69 -21.67 1.43
C PRO A 55 6.69 -21.13 0.41
N LEU A 56 6.31 -19.85 0.59
CA LEU A 56 5.53 -19.05 -0.37
C LEU A 56 4.04 -19.43 -0.53
N PHE A 57 3.43 -20.16 0.40
CA PHE A 57 2.02 -20.55 0.33
C PHE A 57 1.07 -19.34 0.18
N ALA A 58 1.28 -18.27 0.95
CA ALA A 58 0.46 -17.06 0.86
C ALA A 58 0.62 -16.34 -0.49
N LEU A 59 1.83 -16.34 -1.07
CA LEU A 59 2.07 -15.80 -2.40
C LEU A 59 1.34 -16.61 -3.46
N GLN A 60 1.38 -17.94 -3.38
CA GLN A 60 0.67 -18.84 -4.29
C GLN A 60 -0.85 -18.67 -4.19
N ASN A 61 -1.39 -18.54 -2.98
CA ASN A 61 -2.81 -18.26 -2.77
C ASN A 61 -3.20 -16.90 -3.34
N PHE A 62 -2.38 -15.87 -3.17
CA PHE A 62 -2.61 -14.57 -3.79
C PHE A 62 -2.56 -14.66 -5.32
N GLU A 63 -1.60 -15.36 -5.90
CA GLU A 63 -1.50 -15.58 -7.34
C GLU A 63 -2.72 -16.32 -7.87
N ARG A 64 -3.08 -17.45 -7.25
CA ARG A 64 -4.21 -18.30 -7.67
C ARG A 64 -5.56 -17.60 -7.47
N ASN A 65 -5.87 -17.17 -6.26
CA ASN A 65 -7.20 -16.71 -5.93
C ASN A 65 -7.48 -15.30 -6.43
N PHE A 66 -6.50 -14.40 -6.34
CA PHE A 66 -6.68 -13.01 -6.74
C PHE A 66 -6.39 -12.80 -8.24
N LEU A 67 -5.22 -13.25 -8.74
CA LEU A 67 -4.80 -12.92 -10.09
C LEU A 67 -5.36 -13.89 -11.14
N VAL A 68 -5.31 -15.20 -10.89
CA VAL A 68 -5.78 -16.19 -11.86
C VAL A 68 -7.30 -16.32 -11.81
N ASN A 69 -7.87 -16.66 -10.67
CA ASN A 69 -9.32 -16.89 -10.56
C ASN A 69 -10.12 -15.57 -10.51
N GLY A 70 -9.62 -14.55 -9.81
CA GLY A 70 -10.33 -13.29 -9.62
C GLY A 70 -10.25 -12.35 -10.83
N ILE A 71 -9.09 -12.26 -11.50
CA ILE A 71 -8.88 -11.38 -12.68
C ILE A 71 -8.93 -12.17 -14.00
N GLY A 72 -8.81 -13.50 -13.96
CA GLY A 72 -8.78 -14.36 -15.15
C GLY A 72 -7.44 -14.34 -15.89
N MET A 73 -6.34 -14.07 -15.18
CA MET A 73 -5.01 -13.92 -15.74
C MET A 73 -4.32 -15.29 -15.93
N GLY A 74 -3.51 -15.43 -16.97
CA GLY A 74 -2.66 -16.62 -17.13
C GLY A 74 -1.64 -16.75 -16.00
N TYR A 75 -1.33 -17.99 -15.57
CA TYR A 75 -0.52 -18.26 -14.37
C TYR A 75 0.88 -17.63 -14.42
N ASP A 76 1.55 -17.65 -15.58
CA ASP A 76 2.89 -17.03 -15.72
C ASP A 76 2.85 -15.51 -15.60
N MET A 77 1.81 -14.88 -16.13
CA MET A 77 1.60 -13.44 -15.96
C MET A 77 1.26 -13.10 -14.51
N ALA A 78 0.49 -13.93 -13.82
CA ALA A 78 0.17 -13.76 -12.41
C ALA A 78 1.43 -13.78 -11.54
N LYS A 79 2.39 -14.68 -11.82
CA LYS A 79 3.69 -14.73 -11.13
C LYS A 79 4.50 -13.44 -11.28
N ILE A 80 4.54 -12.88 -12.49
CA ILE A 80 5.26 -11.62 -12.74
C ILE A 80 4.56 -10.46 -12.00
N LEU A 81 3.24 -10.38 -12.17
CA LEU A 81 2.45 -9.29 -11.61
C LEU A 81 2.45 -9.29 -10.07
N SER A 82 2.39 -10.47 -9.44
CA SER A 82 2.45 -10.58 -7.97
C SER A 82 3.74 -9.97 -7.42
N ARG A 83 4.89 -10.27 -8.02
CA ARG A 83 6.18 -9.72 -7.61
C ARG A 83 6.28 -8.22 -7.82
N LEU A 84 5.76 -7.73 -8.95
CA LEU A 84 5.70 -6.29 -9.22
C LEU A 84 4.79 -5.57 -8.23
N LEU A 85 3.62 -6.13 -7.90
CA LEU A 85 2.68 -5.54 -6.95
C LEU A 85 3.25 -5.50 -5.53
N ILE A 86 3.82 -6.61 -5.05
CA ILE A 86 4.44 -6.67 -3.72
C ILE A 86 5.65 -5.72 -3.65
N GLY A 87 6.48 -5.70 -4.69
CA GLY A 87 7.60 -4.76 -4.78
C GLY A 87 7.14 -3.31 -4.78
N LEU A 88 6.03 -3.00 -5.47
CA LEU A 88 5.44 -1.67 -5.48
C LEU A 88 4.89 -1.30 -4.08
N GLU A 89 4.20 -2.20 -3.39
CA GLU A 89 3.74 -2.00 -2.02
C GLU A 89 4.90 -1.68 -1.07
N PHE A 90 5.98 -2.46 -1.12
CA PHE A 90 7.18 -2.22 -0.32
C PHE A 90 7.84 -0.87 -0.64
N SER A 91 8.04 -0.57 -1.91
CA SER A 91 8.69 0.67 -2.31
C SER A 91 7.86 1.90 -1.92
N LEU A 92 6.53 1.85 -2.07
CA LEU A 92 5.64 2.92 -1.66
C LEU A 92 5.61 3.10 -0.14
N ALA A 93 5.69 2.00 0.63
CA ALA A 93 5.80 2.04 2.09
C ALA A 93 7.08 2.74 2.56
N VAL A 94 8.20 2.51 1.89
CA VAL A 94 9.46 3.22 2.18
C VAL A 94 9.40 4.67 1.69
N LEU A 95 8.91 4.90 0.46
CA LEU A 95 8.85 6.22 -0.15
C LEU A 95 7.95 7.20 0.62
N ILE A 96 6.84 6.72 1.20
CA ILE A 96 5.97 7.59 2.00
C ILE A 96 6.67 8.11 3.25
N LEU A 97 7.67 7.42 3.78
CA LEU A 97 8.49 7.86 4.92
C LEU A 97 9.59 8.85 4.50
N LEU A 98 9.95 8.90 3.23
CA LEU A 98 10.99 9.79 2.71
C LEU A 98 10.40 11.12 2.22
N PRO A 99 11.11 12.25 2.38
CA PRO A 99 10.60 13.56 1.99
C PRO A 99 10.76 13.85 0.49
N PHE A 100 10.52 12.85 -0.38
CA PHE A 100 10.74 12.96 -1.82
C PHE A 100 9.44 12.81 -2.61
N SER A 101 9.12 13.82 -3.42
CA SER A 101 7.99 13.80 -4.38
C SER A 101 6.66 13.27 -3.83
N LEU A 102 6.40 13.50 -2.53
CA LEU A 102 5.24 12.94 -1.81
C LEU A 102 3.93 13.33 -2.47
N LYS A 103 3.69 14.63 -2.67
CA LYS A 103 2.41 15.15 -3.15
C LYS A 103 2.15 14.75 -4.61
N LYS A 104 3.19 14.79 -5.45
CA LYS A 104 3.04 14.60 -6.90
C LYS A 104 3.12 13.15 -7.35
N VAL A 105 3.79 12.29 -6.60
CA VAL A 105 4.04 10.90 -7.01
C VAL A 105 3.56 9.91 -5.98
N VAL A 106 4.05 10.00 -4.73
CA VAL A 106 3.84 8.94 -3.74
C VAL A 106 2.37 8.84 -3.31
N PHE A 107 1.74 9.95 -2.92
CA PHE A 107 0.33 9.93 -2.52
C PHE A 107 -0.62 9.54 -3.67
N PRO A 108 -0.50 10.11 -4.89
CA PRO A 108 -1.30 9.66 -6.02
C PRO A 108 -1.10 8.19 -6.38
N ALA A 109 0.14 7.68 -6.32
CA ALA A 109 0.44 6.27 -6.58
C ALA A 109 -0.21 5.34 -5.54
N LEU A 110 -0.14 5.70 -4.24
CA LEU A 110 -0.81 4.96 -3.16
C LEU A 110 -2.33 4.94 -3.34
N ILE A 111 -2.93 6.10 -3.63
CA ILE A 111 -4.37 6.20 -3.86
C ILE A 111 -4.78 5.42 -5.11
N GLY A 112 -4.00 5.51 -6.19
CA GLY A 112 -4.25 4.77 -7.43
C GLY A 112 -4.18 3.26 -7.22
N LEU A 113 -3.16 2.77 -6.51
CA LEU A 113 -3.01 1.36 -6.19
C LEU A 113 -4.17 0.85 -5.34
N LEU A 114 -4.51 1.56 -4.26
CA LEU A 114 -5.66 1.22 -3.41
C LEU A 114 -6.98 1.30 -4.19
N GLY A 115 -7.11 2.25 -5.12
CA GLY A 115 -8.29 2.40 -5.98
C GLY A 115 -8.49 1.18 -6.88
N VAL A 116 -7.44 0.72 -7.56
CA VAL A 116 -7.48 -0.48 -8.40
C VAL A 116 -7.90 -1.70 -7.58
N PHE A 117 -7.27 -1.92 -6.42
CA PHE A 117 -7.66 -3.01 -5.53
C PHE A 117 -9.10 -2.87 -5.01
N SER A 118 -9.55 -1.65 -4.72
CA SER A 118 -10.92 -1.41 -4.24
C SER A 118 -11.97 -1.74 -5.29
N ILE A 119 -11.71 -1.46 -6.56
CA ILE A 119 -12.61 -1.82 -7.66
C ILE A 119 -12.75 -3.34 -7.74
N HIS A 120 -11.64 -4.06 -7.69
CA HIS A 120 -11.65 -5.52 -7.71
C HIS A 120 -12.39 -6.11 -6.51
N LEU A 121 -12.10 -5.65 -5.29
CA LEU A 121 -12.77 -6.08 -4.06
C LEU A 121 -14.28 -5.77 -4.07
N PHE A 122 -14.67 -4.68 -4.68
CA PHE A 122 -16.07 -4.32 -4.87
C PHE A 122 -16.79 -5.33 -5.77
N ILE A 123 -16.17 -5.73 -6.88
CA ILE A 123 -16.70 -6.76 -7.79
C ILE A 123 -16.86 -8.10 -7.05
N GLN A 124 -15.85 -8.53 -6.29
CA GLN A 124 -15.90 -9.76 -5.48
C GLN A 124 -17.01 -9.70 -4.43
N THR A 125 -17.16 -8.55 -3.77
CA THR A 125 -18.21 -8.35 -2.74
C THR A 125 -19.61 -8.47 -3.33
N ILE A 126 -19.85 -7.89 -4.51
CA ILE A 126 -21.15 -8.02 -5.22
C ILE A 126 -21.37 -9.47 -5.70
N GLY A 127 -20.29 -10.15 -6.12
CA GLY A 127 -20.33 -11.56 -6.49
C GLY A 127 -20.64 -12.53 -5.33
N GLY A 128 -20.75 -12.01 -4.09
CA GLY A 128 -21.06 -12.83 -2.91
C GLY A 128 -19.86 -13.63 -2.37
N GLU A 129 -18.63 -13.30 -2.82
CA GLU A 129 -17.44 -13.95 -2.30
C GLU A 129 -17.19 -13.57 -0.84
N SER A 130 -17.00 -14.60 0.01
CA SER A 130 -16.70 -14.44 1.44
C SER A 130 -15.35 -15.05 1.84
N SER A 131 -14.62 -15.62 0.88
CA SER A 131 -13.30 -16.20 1.11
C SER A 131 -12.23 -15.13 1.43
N ASN A 132 -11.06 -15.57 1.90
CA ASN A 132 -9.95 -14.66 2.17
C ASN A 132 -9.52 -13.95 0.87
N CYS A 133 -9.58 -12.61 0.85
CA CYS A 133 -9.20 -11.79 -0.31
C CYS A 133 -7.68 -11.75 -0.57
N GLY A 134 -6.85 -12.28 0.36
CA GLY A 134 -5.39 -12.28 0.23
C GLY A 134 -4.70 -10.90 0.37
N CYS A 135 -5.45 -9.85 0.75
CA CYS A 135 -4.90 -8.50 0.86
C CYS A 135 -3.76 -8.37 1.89
N PHE A 136 -3.83 -9.15 2.97
CA PHE A 136 -2.75 -9.30 3.97
C PHE A 136 -2.19 -10.74 3.97
N GLY A 137 -2.34 -11.46 2.85
CA GLY A 137 -1.95 -12.86 2.77
C GLY A 137 -2.72 -13.72 3.79
N GLU A 138 -2.00 -14.64 4.42
CA GLU A 138 -2.54 -15.51 5.48
C GLU A 138 -2.37 -14.92 6.89
N LEU A 139 -1.62 -13.83 7.06
CA LEU A 139 -1.38 -13.22 8.38
C LEU A 139 -2.66 -12.67 9.01
N ILE A 140 -3.50 -12.02 8.21
CA ILE A 140 -4.78 -11.46 8.65
C ILE A 140 -5.82 -11.81 7.59
N PRO A 141 -6.52 -12.96 7.73
CA PRO A 141 -7.55 -13.33 6.79
C PRO A 141 -8.69 -12.29 6.84
N MET A 142 -9.04 -11.75 5.68
CA MET A 142 -10.09 -10.74 5.52
C MET A 142 -11.03 -11.10 4.39
N THR A 143 -12.32 -10.85 4.60
CA THR A 143 -13.28 -10.92 3.49
C THR A 143 -13.09 -9.75 2.52
N PRO A 144 -13.54 -9.86 1.26
CA PRO A 144 -13.45 -8.77 0.28
C PRO A 144 -14.09 -7.47 0.79
N LEU A 145 -15.23 -7.56 1.49
CA LEU A 145 -15.90 -6.40 2.08
C LEU A 145 -15.06 -5.69 3.15
N GLN A 146 -14.44 -6.47 4.05
CA GLN A 146 -13.56 -5.89 5.09
C GLN A 146 -12.35 -5.20 4.49
N ALA A 147 -11.73 -5.81 3.49
CA ALA A 147 -10.60 -5.24 2.78
C ALA A 147 -10.98 -3.99 1.99
N LEU A 148 -12.17 -3.96 1.38
CA LEU A 148 -12.71 -2.79 0.69
C LEU A 148 -12.90 -1.62 1.67
N ILE A 149 -13.54 -1.83 2.81
CA ILE A 149 -13.74 -0.80 3.85
C ILE A 149 -12.39 -0.26 4.32
N LYS A 150 -11.43 -1.13 4.62
CA LYS A 150 -10.07 -0.73 4.99
C LYS A 150 -9.42 0.15 3.93
N ASN A 151 -9.51 -0.22 2.65
CA ASN A 151 -8.93 0.55 1.56
C ASN A 151 -9.59 1.92 1.42
N LEU A 152 -10.92 2.01 1.49
CA LEU A 152 -11.65 3.28 1.42
C LEU A 152 -11.27 4.23 2.58
N ILE A 153 -11.15 3.70 3.81
CA ILE A 153 -10.68 4.46 4.97
C ILE A 153 -9.25 4.96 4.72
N THR A 154 -8.36 4.10 4.22
CA THR A 154 -6.96 4.46 3.93
C THR A 154 -6.86 5.53 2.85
N ILE A 155 -7.66 5.45 1.79
CA ILE A 155 -7.76 6.48 0.75
C ILE A 155 -8.22 7.81 1.36
N GLY A 156 -9.27 7.79 2.18
CA GLY A 156 -9.77 8.98 2.88
C GLY A 156 -8.68 9.64 3.75
N ILE A 157 -7.92 8.84 4.49
CA ILE A 157 -6.79 9.30 5.30
C ILE A 157 -5.67 9.89 4.42
N LEU A 158 -5.39 9.31 3.24
CA LEU A 158 -4.35 9.79 2.32
C LEU A 158 -4.72 11.09 1.60
N ILE A 159 -5.99 11.42 1.49
CA ILE A 159 -6.45 12.70 0.92
C ILE A 159 -6.12 13.87 1.87
N LEU A 160 -6.15 13.66 3.19
CA LEU A 160 -5.86 14.71 4.18
C LEU A 160 -4.47 15.35 3.98
N PRO A 161 -3.35 14.61 3.86
CA PRO A 161 -2.06 15.22 3.58
C PRO A 161 -2.01 15.99 2.25
N LEU A 162 -2.72 15.54 1.21
CA LEU A 162 -2.77 16.23 -0.08
C LEU A 162 -3.37 17.64 0.03
N THR A 163 -4.38 17.80 0.89
CA THR A 163 -5.02 19.10 1.12
C THR A 163 -4.24 20.00 2.09
N ILE A 164 -3.54 19.39 3.07
CA ILE A 164 -2.81 20.09 4.12
C ILE A 164 -1.40 20.51 3.67
N LEU A 165 -0.73 19.67 2.87
CA LEU A 165 0.60 19.93 2.34
C LEU A 165 0.53 21.04 1.29
N LYS A 166 0.83 22.27 1.71
CA LYS A 166 1.14 23.36 0.77
C LYS A 166 2.51 23.11 0.15
N ASP A 167 2.65 23.46 -1.15
CA ASP A 167 3.89 23.30 -1.89
C ASP A 167 5.06 23.91 -1.11
N GLY A 168 6.09 23.12 -0.83
CA GLY A 168 7.34 23.56 -0.19
C GLY A 168 7.56 23.16 1.26
N LEU A 169 6.59 22.61 2.00
CA LEU A 169 6.76 22.38 3.44
C LEU A 169 7.60 21.14 3.82
N VAL A 170 7.72 20.14 2.94
CA VAL A 170 8.44 18.88 3.25
C VAL A 170 9.02 18.19 1.99
N GLU A 171 8.99 18.80 0.82
CA GLU A 171 9.26 18.08 -0.43
C GLU A 171 10.58 18.48 -1.07
N LYS A 172 11.55 17.54 -1.15
CA LYS A 172 12.71 17.64 -2.02
C LYS A 172 12.34 17.05 -3.39
N LYS A 173 12.44 17.84 -4.45
CA LYS A 173 12.21 17.40 -5.84
C LYS A 173 13.36 16.51 -6.32
N LYS A 174 13.44 15.29 -5.86
CA LYS A 174 14.40 14.29 -6.35
C LYS A 174 13.65 13.07 -6.88
N PHE A 175 13.03 13.23 -8.04
CA PHE A 175 12.32 12.14 -8.71
C PHE A 175 13.23 10.94 -8.99
N SER A 176 14.49 11.17 -9.32
CA SER A 176 15.46 10.09 -9.56
C SER A 176 15.59 9.12 -8.39
N ILE A 177 15.53 9.59 -7.13
CA ILE A 177 15.60 8.73 -5.95
C ILE A 177 14.38 7.79 -5.88
N VAL A 178 13.19 8.29 -6.24
CA VAL A 178 11.97 7.50 -6.27
C VAL A 178 12.10 6.37 -7.30
N VAL A 179 12.62 6.67 -8.48
CA VAL A 179 12.83 5.67 -9.55
C VAL A 179 13.87 4.63 -9.15
N TYR A 180 15.04 5.06 -8.66
CA TYR A 180 16.10 4.12 -8.27
C TYR A 180 15.67 3.21 -7.12
N LEU A 181 14.96 3.73 -6.12
CA LEU A 181 14.46 2.94 -5.01
C LEU A 181 13.44 1.90 -5.49
N ASN A 182 12.49 2.29 -6.35
CA ASN A 182 11.53 1.36 -6.94
C ASN A 182 12.22 0.25 -7.74
N LEU A 183 13.16 0.61 -8.61
CA LEU A 183 13.91 -0.36 -9.42
C LEU A 183 14.71 -1.32 -8.53
N SER A 184 15.38 -0.81 -7.48
CA SER A 184 16.13 -1.64 -6.54
C SER A 184 15.23 -2.65 -5.81
N VAL A 185 14.05 -2.23 -5.36
CA VAL A 185 13.08 -3.13 -4.70
C VAL A 185 12.57 -4.18 -5.67
N TRP A 186 12.25 -3.82 -6.92
CA TRP A 186 11.80 -4.80 -7.92
C TRP A 186 12.90 -5.81 -8.26
N ILE A 187 14.14 -5.38 -8.45
CA ILE A 187 15.27 -6.30 -8.67
C ILE A 187 15.38 -7.28 -7.50
N LEU A 188 15.33 -6.78 -6.26
CA LEU A 188 15.35 -7.63 -5.07
C LEU A 188 14.20 -8.64 -5.07
N MET A 189 12.97 -8.23 -5.42
CA MET A 189 11.82 -9.13 -5.48
C MET A 189 12.03 -10.26 -6.50
N PHE A 190 12.57 -9.97 -7.68
CA PHE A 190 12.85 -11.00 -8.69
C PHE A 190 14.02 -11.91 -8.33
N VAL A 191 15.01 -11.41 -7.57
CA VAL A 191 16.15 -12.21 -7.11
C VAL A 191 15.75 -13.13 -5.96
N PHE A 192 14.99 -12.63 -4.97
CA PHE A 192 14.63 -13.40 -3.77
C PHE A 192 13.39 -14.27 -3.95
N LEU A 193 12.55 -14.02 -4.95
CA LEU A 193 11.34 -14.80 -5.23
C LEU A 193 11.46 -15.50 -6.60
N PRO A 194 12.25 -16.59 -6.70
CA PRO A 194 12.45 -17.28 -7.96
C PRO A 194 11.14 -17.86 -8.51
N PHE A 195 11.03 -17.91 -9.83
CA PHE A 195 9.84 -18.39 -10.55
C PHE A 195 9.55 -19.90 -10.33
N GLY A 196 10.55 -20.69 -9.96
CA GLY A 196 10.46 -22.14 -9.83
C GLY A 196 9.72 -22.63 -8.58
N ALA A 197 9.59 -21.82 -7.54
CA ALA A 197 8.98 -22.25 -6.28
C ALA A 197 7.46 -22.49 -6.35
N SER A 198 6.78 -22.01 -7.39
CA SER A 198 5.32 -22.12 -7.54
C SER A 198 4.84 -23.33 -8.37
N SER A 199 5.72 -24.05 -9.04
CA SER A 199 5.30 -25.12 -9.96
C SER A 199 5.11 -26.50 -9.32
N THR A 200 5.70 -26.75 -8.17
CA THR A 200 5.65 -28.05 -7.51
C THR A 200 4.32 -28.36 -6.82
N ALA A 201 3.60 -27.33 -6.34
CA ALA A 201 2.32 -27.54 -5.64
C ALA A 201 1.13 -27.86 -6.57
N VAL A 202 1.24 -27.55 -7.88
CA VAL A 202 0.13 -27.78 -8.85
C VAL A 202 0.10 -29.21 -9.34
N THR A 203 1.22 -29.94 -9.26
CA THR A 203 1.32 -31.34 -9.71
C THR A 203 0.74 -32.31 -8.69
N GLU A 204 0.83 -32.02 -7.39
CA GLU A 204 0.35 -32.91 -6.33
C GLU A 204 -1.19 -32.93 -6.20
N GLU A 205 -1.89 -31.85 -6.59
CA GLU A 205 -3.36 -31.77 -6.48
C GLU A 205 -4.10 -32.40 -7.67
N LYS A 206 -3.40 -32.76 -8.76
CA LYS A 206 -3.98 -33.47 -9.90
C LYS A 206 -3.91 -35.02 -9.79
N GLU A 207 -3.19 -35.54 -8.79
CA GLU A 207 -3.05 -36.98 -8.55
C GLU A 207 -3.88 -37.49 -7.36
N GLN A 208 -4.70 -36.66 -6.72
CA GLN A 208 -5.71 -37.04 -5.72
C GLN A 208 -7.12 -36.80 -6.26
#